data_bc82dc59d6c6cea05a875da43f988960
#
_entry.id   bc82dc59d6c6cea05a875da43f988960
#
_cell.length_a   1.000
_cell.length_b   1.000
_cell.length_c   1.000
_cell.angle_alpha   90.00
_cell.angle_beta   90.00
_cell.angle_gamma   90.00
#
_symmetry.space_group_name_H-M   'P 1'
#
loop_
_entity.id
_entity.type
_entity.pdbx_description
1 polymer ?
#
loop_
_entity_poly.entity_id
_entity_poly.type
_entity_poly.pdbx_seq_one_letter_code
_entity_poly.pdbx_strand_id
1 'polypeptide(L)'
;NEKQITTDGRLADRRKYGTGSWVYGEELDQTTAMWWSPDSTKVGFYFFDESPVKDYYLQMEQTAVQGSIDAEAYPKPGSDNPIVEVYVYDLAAGKTSKLDVRDGKPFSQNDVVGHYVYAMQWSPDGSELMMNRTNRRQQILELIACTPSTTKCRVIVHEEWPTGWVDNRPQMRYLADRKRFIWESDRTGFSNYYLYDLTGKLLHPITKNDTFDSGAIVKVDEAKNVMFYMARDGDNYMKLQLHRVSLDGEKDVRLTDTKFNHTVNLSPDSTRFVDVYQTHDQPPAWWLVDGSTGKVLADIAKSDMTRF
;
A
#
# COMPACT_ATOMS: atom_id res chain seq x y z
N ASN A 1 12.95 -29.60 14.13
CA ASN A 1 14.03 -29.01 14.93
C ASN A 1 14.01 -27.49 14.69
N GLU A 2 14.01 -26.73 15.76
CA GLU A 2 14.14 -25.28 15.70
C GLU A 2 15.60 -24.90 15.42
N LYS A 3 15.79 -23.82 14.63
CA LYS A 3 17.09 -23.25 14.36
C LYS A 3 16.98 -21.73 14.52
N GLN A 4 17.77 -21.18 15.43
CA GLN A 4 17.89 -19.73 15.59
C GLN A 4 18.69 -19.15 14.42
N ILE A 5 18.15 -18.10 13.76
CA ILE A 5 18.76 -17.43 12.60
C ILE A 5 19.29 -16.03 12.91
N THR A 6 18.90 -15.45 14.06
CA THR A 6 19.36 -14.15 14.55
C THR A 6 19.89 -14.30 15.97
N THR A 7 20.99 -13.63 16.33
CA THR A 7 21.69 -13.88 17.62
C THR A 7 21.95 -12.63 18.45
N ASP A 8 21.73 -11.44 17.89
CA ASP A 8 22.07 -10.14 18.50
C ASP A 8 20.84 -9.26 18.78
N GLY A 9 19.62 -9.84 18.65
CA GLY A 9 18.39 -9.21 19.13
C GLY A 9 18.33 -9.24 20.66
N ARG A 10 18.10 -8.06 21.30
CA ARG A 10 18.01 -7.93 22.75
C ARG A 10 17.01 -6.86 23.14
N LEU A 11 16.10 -7.20 24.03
CA LEU A 11 15.13 -6.24 24.57
C LEU A 11 15.85 -5.08 25.30
N ALA A 12 16.89 -5.38 26.08
CA ALA A 12 17.64 -4.37 26.82
C ALA A 12 18.35 -3.35 25.92
N ASP A 13 18.77 -3.78 24.71
CA ASP A 13 19.41 -2.92 23.71
C ASP A 13 18.40 -2.36 22.71
N ARG A 14 17.11 -2.70 22.85
CA ARG A 14 16.03 -2.33 21.92
C ARG A 14 16.29 -2.74 20.46
N ARG A 15 16.94 -3.88 20.28
CA ARG A 15 17.20 -4.49 18.98
C ARG A 15 16.29 -5.68 18.76
N LYS A 16 15.52 -5.64 17.68
CA LYS A 16 14.52 -6.67 17.40
C LYS A 16 14.50 -7.07 15.93
N TYR A 17 14.21 -8.34 15.71
CA TYR A 17 14.09 -8.95 14.38
C TYR A 17 12.69 -9.54 14.20
N GLY A 18 12.16 -9.45 12.98
CA GLY A 18 10.87 -10.06 12.62
C GLY A 18 9.67 -9.50 13.39
N THR A 19 9.81 -8.33 13.98
CA THR A 19 8.72 -7.58 14.59
C THR A 19 8.74 -6.13 14.12
N GLY A 20 7.59 -5.44 14.13
CA GLY A 20 7.50 -4.05 13.72
C GLY A 20 8.00 -3.08 14.78
N SER A 21 8.24 -1.84 14.40
CA SER A 21 8.40 -0.70 15.30
C SER A 21 7.08 0.09 15.30
N TRP A 22 6.80 0.81 16.39
CA TRP A 22 5.53 1.51 16.57
C TRP A 22 5.17 2.41 15.37
N VAL A 23 6.09 3.27 14.94
CA VAL A 23 5.86 4.18 13.80
C VAL A 23 5.55 3.44 12.49
N TYR A 24 6.08 2.24 12.30
CA TYR A 24 5.83 1.43 11.12
C TYR A 24 4.41 0.82 11.11
N GLY A 25 3.91 0.44 12.27
CA GLY A 25 2.52 -0.02 12.40
C GLY A 25 1.52 1.11 12.23
N GLU A 26 1.73 2.22 12.93
CA GLU A 26 0.78 3.32 12.98
C GLU A 26 0.78 4.18 11.70
N GLU A 27 1.96 4.61 11.25
CA GLU A 27 2.07 5.58 10.16
C GLU A 27 2.20 4.94 8.77
N LEU A 28 2.77 3.73 8.70
CA LEU A 28 3.07 3.06 7.43
C LEU A 28 2.24 1.79 7.21
N ASP A 29 1.27 1.49 8.09
CA ASP A 29 0.33 0.37 8.00
C ASP A 29 1.02 -1.01 7.88
N GLN A 30 2.18 -1.17 8.57
CA GLN A 30 2.96 -2.40 8.51
C GLN A 30 2.50 -3.38 9.58
N THR A 31 1.53 -4.24 9.26
CA THR A 31 1.02 -5.30 10.15
C THR A 31 1.82 -6.59 10.11
N THR A 32 2.79 -6.69 9.19
CA THR A 32 3.65 -7.86 8.98
C THR A 32 5.12 -7.43 9.02
N ALA A 33 5.98 -8.26 9.61
CA ALA A 33 7.41 -7.99 9.73
C ALA A 33 8.30 -9.10 9.14
N MET A 34 7.69 -10.12 8.54
CA MET A 34 8.36 -11.24 7.86
C MET A 34 7.57 -11.65 6.61
N TRP A 35 8.29 -11.96 5.52
CA TRP A 35 7.68 -12.30 4.22
C TRP A 35 8.37 -13.51 3.59
N TRP A 36 7.65 -14.59 3.42
CA TRP A 36 8.13 -15.77 2.69
C TRP A 36 8.15 -15.51 1.19
N SER A 37 9.21 -15.96 0.52
CA SER A 37 9.22 -16.00 -0.94
C SER A 37 8.15 -16.96 -1.46
N PRO A 38 7.59 -16.73 -2.68
CA PRO A 38 6.53 -17.56 -3.25
C PRO A 38 6.88 -19.06 -3.33
N ASP A 39 8.17 -19.38 -3.50
CA ASP A 39 8.71 -20.74 -3.52
C ASP A 39 9.06 -21.29 -2.12
N SER A 40 8.83 -20.53 -1.06
CA SER A 40 9.14 -20.87 0.33
C SER A 40 10.61 -21.20 0.60
N THR A 41 11.53 -20.72 -0.22
CA THR A 41 12.98 -20.97 -0.05
C THR A 41 13.69 -19.85 0.72
N LYS A 42 13.08 -18.67 0.85
CA LYS A 42 13.65 -17.52 1.53
C LYS A 42 12.62 -16.85 2.42
N VAL A 43 13.10 -16.17 3.46
CA VAL A 43 12.27 -15.25 4.26
C VAL A 43 12.95 -13.91 4.38
N GLY A 44 12.25 -12.84 3.94
CA GLY A 44 12.61 -11.46 4.20
C GLY A 44 12.10 -11.03 5.56
N PHE A 45 12.82 -10.22 6.31
CA PHE A 45 12.38 -9.74 7.61
C PHE A 45 13.04 -8.43 7.99
N TYR A 46 12.35 -7.68 8.85
CA TYR A 46 12.87 -6.45 9.46
C TYR A 46 13.87 -6.74 10.54
N PHE A 47 14.80 -5.81 10.66
CA PHE A 47 15.54 -5.47 11.88
C PHE A 47 15.25 -4.03 12.25
N PHE A 48 14.98 -3.80 13.53
CA PHE A 48 14.88 -2.46 14.10
C PHE A 48 15.86 -2.29 15.27
N ASP A 49 16.60 -1.16 15.26
CA ASP A 49 17.29 -0.63 16.43
C ASP A 49 16.53 0.60 16.91
N GLU A 50 15.85 0.45 18.05
CA GLU A 50 15.05 1.51 18.67
C GLU A 50 15.82 2.26 19.78
N SER A 51 17.13 1.98 19.95
CA SER A 51 17.94 2.65 20.96
C SER A 51 17.96 4.19 20.88
N PRO A 52 17.83 4.81 19.67
CA PRO A 52 17.73 6.27 19.57
C PRO A 52 16.37 6.83 20.00
N VAL A 53 15.30 6.00 19.97
CA VAL A 53 13.93 6.44 20.21
C VAL A 53 13.69 6.63 21.71
N LYS A 54 13.07 7.75 22.08
CA LYS A 54 12.71 8.04 23.47
C LYS A 54 11.44 7.32 23.88
N ASP A 55 11.36 7.01 25.19
CA ASP A 55 10.18 6.40 25.77
C ASP A 55 8.99 7.36 25.79
N TYR A 56 7.85 6.80 25.53
CA TYR A 56 6.56 7.36 25.85
C TYR A 56 5.87 6.47 26.88
N TYR A 57 5.39 7.07 27.95
CA TYR A 57 4.82 6.33 29.08
C TYR A 57 3.30 6.34 28.99
N LEU A 58 2.72 5.15 28.91
CA LEU A 58 1.28 4.92 28.87
C LEU A 58 0.82 4.42 30.23
N GLN A 59 -0.10 5.14 30.87
CA GLN A 59 -0.76 4.64 32.07
C GLN A 59 -1.85 3.66 31.67
N MET A 60 -1.68 2.41 32.09
CA MET A 60 -2.62 1.33 31.83
C MET A 60 -3.53 1.08 33.06
N GLU A 61 -4.68 0.44 32.80
CA GLU A 61 -5.60 0.00 33.86
C GLU A 61 -6.05 1.14 34.79
N GLN A 62 -6.36 2.30 34.26
CA GLN A 62 -6.70 3.52 35.02
C GLN A 62 -7.91 3.36 35.94
N THR A 63 -8.78 2.38 35.68
CA THR A 63 -9.98 2.09 36.51
C THR A 63 -9.74 0.96 37.53
N ALA A 64 -8.57 0.33 37.52
CA ALA A 64 -8.20 -0.67 38.51
C ALA A 64 -7.75 -0.02 39.82
N VAL A 65 -7.75 -0.80 40.92
CA VAL A 65 -7.23 -0.34 42.23
C VAL A 65 -5.72 0.01 42.13
N GLN A 66 -5.00 -0.74 41.29
CA GLN A 66 -3.59 -0.48 40.98
C GLN A 66 -3.43 -0.48 39.45
N GLY A 67 -2.93 0.61 38.91
CA GLY A 67 -2.56 0.72 37.51
C GLY A 67 -1.13 0.28 37.26
N SER A 68 -0.77 0.15 35.97
CA SER A 68 0.59 -0.09 35.51
C SER A 68 1.03 0.98 34.53
N ILE A 69 2.34 1.01 34.23
CA ILE A 69 2.92 1.87 33.20
C ILE A 69 3.50 0.96 32.13
N ASP A 70 3.11 1.22 30.88
CA ASP A 70 3.76 0.66 29.71
C ASP A 70 4.66 1.73 29.07
N ALA A 71 5.85 1.32 28.60
CA ALA A 71 6.84 2.22 28.03
C ALA A 71 7.12 1.81 26.58
N GLU A 72 6.67 2.64 25.65
CA GLU A 72 6.84 2.41 24.22
C GLU A 72 7.93 3.29 23.61
N ALA A 73 8.70 2.74 22.69
CA ALA A 73 9.61 3.49 21.84
C ALA A 73 8.82 4.30 20.81
N TYR A 74 8.38 5.50 21.19
CA TYR A 74 7.46 6.34 20.42
C TYR A 74 8.16 7.61 19.94
N PRO A 75 8.49 7.72 18.64
CA PRO A 75 9.12 8.92 18.11
C PRO A 75 8.09 10.03 17.93
N LYS A 76 8.19 11.08 18.75
CA LYS A 76 7.39 12.30 18.54
C LYS A 76 7.88 13.06 17.29
N PRO A 77 7.04 13.90 16.66
CA PRO A 77 7.47 14.71 15.53
C PRO A 77 8.77 15.47 15.81
N GLY A 78 9.75 15.34 14.90
CA GLY A 78 11.07 15.95 15.03
C GLY A 78 12.09 15.17 15.90
N SER A 79 11.68 14.13 16.61
CA SER A 79 12.62 13.28 17.37
C SER A 79 13.25 12.20 16.50
N ASP A 80 14.23 11.48 17.06
CA ASP A 80 14.89 10.38 16.39
C ASP A 80 13.92 9.22 16.10
N ASN A 81 14.04 8.64 14.90
CA ASN A 81 13.30 7.47 14.47
C ASN A 81 14.10 6.18 14.70
N PRO A 82 13.44 5.01 14.73
CA PRO A 82 14.14 3.74 14.74
C PRO A 82 15.00 3.54 13.50
N ILE A 83 16.15 2.90 13.66
CA ILE A 83 17.00 2.50 12.55
C ILE A 83 16.39 1.22 11.97
N VAL A 84 16.03 1.26 10.69
CA VAL A 84 15.47 0.10 9.96
C VAL A 84 16.54 -0.53 9.07
N GLU A 85 16.59 -1.86 9.07
CA GLU A 85 17.33 -2.66 8.09
C GLU A 85 16.45 -3.82 7.61
N VAL A 86 16.76 -4.32 6.42
CA VAL A 86 16.05 -5.46 5.83
C VAL A 86 17.03 -6.60 5.58
N TYR A 87 16.65 -7.78 6.02
CA TYR A 87 17.42 -9.01 5.87
C TYR A 87 16.65 -10.04 5.09
N VAL A 88 17.38 -10.91 4.42
CA VAL A 88 16.84 -12.13 3.81
C VAL A 88 17.64 -13.34 4.32
N TYR A 89 16.93 -14.33 4.85
CA TYR A 89 17.49 -15.64 5.17
C TYR A 89 17.19 -16.61 4.01
N ASP A 90 18.23 -17.22 3.50
CA ASP A 90 18.15 -18.30 2.48
C ASP A 90 18.22 -19.65 3.20
N LEU A 91 17.17 -20.48 3.06
CA LEU A 91 17.08 -21.75 3.77
C LEU A 91 18.11 -22.76 3.26
N ALA A 92 18.34 -22.81 1.94
CA ALA A 92 19.27 -23.75 1.34
C ALA A 92 20.72 -23.43 1.67
N ALA A 93 21.08 -22.14 1.62
CA ALA A 93 22.40 -21.66 1.97
C ALA A 93 22.63 -21.61 3.49
N GLY A 94 21.56 -21.59 4.29
CA GLY A 94 21.61 -21.38 5.74
C GLY A 94 22.21 -20.04 6.15
N LYS A 95 22.05 -19.02 5.31
CA LYS A 95 22.73 -17.72 5.43
C LYS A 95 21.74 -16.56 5.44
N THR A 96 21.98 -15.60 6.35
CA THR A 96 21.32 -14.30 6.39
C THR A 96 22.15 -13.27 5.62
N SER A 97 21.49 -12.46 4.78
CA SER A 97 22.09 -11.36 4.03
C SER A 97 21.34 -10.07 4.32
N LYS A 98 22.07 -8.98 4.59
CA LYS A 98 21.50 -7.64 4.76
C LYS A 98 21.40 -6.97 3.38
N LEU A 99 20.22 -6.46 3.03
CA LEU A 99 19.99 -5.75 1.77
C LEU A 99 20.49 -4.30 1.86
N ASP A 100 21.05 -3.79 0.78
CA ASP A 100 21.57 -2.43 0.66
C ASP A 100 20.45 -1.45 0.25
N VAL A 101 19.51 -1.22 1.18
CA VAL A 101 18.32 -0.38 0.93
C VAL A 101 18.60 1.11 0.84
N ARG A 102 19.87 1.54 0.97
CA ARG A 102 20.29 2.96 0.95
C ARG A 102 21.45 3.24 -0.01
N ASP A 103 21.70 2.37 -0.98
CA ASP A 103 22.74 2.54 -2.02
C ASP A 103 24.14 2.76 -1.42
N GLY A 104 24.49 1.96 -0.41
CA GLY A 104 25.76 2.02 0.31
C GLY A 104 25.87 3.14 1.36
N LYS A 105 24.83 3.96 1.53
CA LYS A 105 24.80 5.02 2.54
C LYS A 105 24.37 4.45 3.91
N PRO A 106 24.94 4.94 5.03
CA PRO A 106 24.45 4.58 6.35
C PRO A 106 23.09 5.20 6.60
N PHE A 107 22.35 4.63 7.55
CA PHE A 107 21.16 5.29 8.10
C PHE A 107 21.55 6.65 8.72
N SER A 108 20.65 7.63 8.59
CA SER A 108 20.80 8.95 9.21
C SER A 108 19.46 9.44 9.71
N GLN A 109 19.48 10.14 10.86
CA GLN A 109 18.31 10.88 11.36
C GLN A 109 18.02 12.13 10.51
N ASN A 110 18.97 12.54 9.67
CA ASN A 110 18.75 13.56 8.65
C ASN A 110 17.95 13.01 7.46
N ASP A 111 17.64 13.88 6.52
CA ASP A 111 16.85 13.56 5.35
C ASP A 111 17.66 12.71 4.34
N VAL A 112 17.47 11.40 4.35
CA VAL A 112 18.12 10.43 3.47
C VAL A 112 17.08 9.47 2.89
N VAL A 113 17.17 9.14 1.60
CA VAL A 113 16.33 8.11 0.99
C VAL A 113 16.66 6.74 1.60
N GLY A 114 15.62 6.01 1.99
CA GLY A 114 15.75 4.81 2.82
C GLY A 114 15.73 5.09 4.32
N HIS A 115 15.30 6.30 4.71
CA HIS A 115 14.97 6.61 6.11
C HIS A 115 13.80 5.74 6.60
N TYR A 116 12.72 5.64 5.79
CA TYR A 116 11.67 4.65 5.96
C TYR A 116 11.76 3.63 4.84
N VAL A 117 11.53 2.34 5.17
CA VAL A 117 11.52 1.21 4.23
C VAL A 117 10.36 0.29 4.61
N TYR A 118 9.38 0.12 3.73
CA TYR A 118 8.11 -0.51 4.05
C TYR A 118 7.41 -1.13 2.82
N ALA A 119 6.21 -1.71 2.99
CA ALA A 119 5.42 -2.33 1.94
C ALA A 119 6.17 -3.44 1.19
N MET A 120 6.83 -4.34 1.95
CA MET A 120 7.60 -5.42 1.35
C MET A 120 6.72 -6.45 0.68
N GLN A 121 7.16 -6.86 -0.51
CA GLN A 121 6.58 -7.97 -1.25
C GLN A 121 7.63 -8.64 -2.12
N TRP A 122 7.53 -9.93 -2.31
CA TRP A 122 8.38 -10.63 -3.26
C TRP A 122 7.93 -10.39 -4.70
N SER A 123 8.89 -10.33 -5.61
CA SER A 123 8.58 -10.45 -7.03
C SER A 123 7.84 -11.76 -7.29
N PRO A 124 6.98 -11.85 -8.31
CA PRO A 124 6.16 -13.03 -8.55
C PRO A 124 6.95 -14.32 -8.79
N ASP A 125 8.23 -14.22 -9.20
CA ASP A 125 9.16 -15.33 -9.39
C ASP A 125 10.04 -15.62 -8.14
N GLY A 126 9.92 -14.81 -7.08
CA GLY A 126 10.69 -14.96 -5.84
C GLY A 126 12.17 -14.57 -5.95
N SER A 127 12.60 -13.98 -7.06
CA SER A 127 14.00 -13.62 -7.29
C SER A 127 14.43 -12.33 -6.57
N GLU A 128 13.52 -11.39 -6.37
CA GLU A 128 13.77 -10.09 -5.74
C GLU A 128 12.77 -9.81 -4.62
N LEU A 129 13.23 -9.15 -3.56
CA LEU A 129 12.35 -8.56 -2.55
C LEU A 129 12.16 -7.09 -2.90
N MET A 130 10.91 -6.71 -3.18
CA MET A 130 10.51 -5.35 -3.54
C MET A 130 9.98 -4.63 -2.30
N MET A 131 10.20 -3.32 -2.23
CA MET A 131 9.76 -2.50 -1.12
C MET A 131 9.72 -1.02 -1.49
N ASN A 132 8.91 -0.27 -0.78
CA ASN A 132 8.94 1.19 -0.85
C ASN A 132 10.02 1.74 0.09
N ARG A 133 10.70 2.80 -0.32
CA ARG A 133 11.57 3.59 0.54
C ARG A 133 11.33 5.08 0.34
N THR A 134 11.35 5.84 1.43
CA THR A 134 11.21 7.30 1.37
C THR A 134 12.36 7.98 2.11
N ASN A 135 12.57 9.28 1.81
CA ASN A 135 13.34 10.15 2.68
C ASN A 135 12.50 10.53 3.92
N ARG A 136 13.13 11.13 4.94
CA ARG A 136 12.45 11.46 6.20
C ARG A 136 11.26 12.41 6.01
N ARG A 137 11.36 13.38 5.10
CA ARG A 137 10.30 14.32 4.79
C ARG A 137 9.22 13.78 3.86
N GLN A 138 9.41 12.55 3.37
CA GLN A 138 8.49 11.89 2.44
C GLN A 138 8.22 12.69 1.16
N GLN A 139 9.20 13.45 0.71
CA GLN A 139 9.15 14.16 -0.57
C GLN A 139 9.57 13.27 -1.74
N ILE A 140 10.27 12.17 -1.42
CA ILE A 140 10.74 11.16 -2.38
C ILE A 140 10.19 9.81 -1.93
N LEU A 141 9.53 9.11 -2.87
CA LEU A 141 9.14 7.72 -2.74
C LEU A 141 9.76 6.92 -3.88
N GLU A 142 10.43 5.83 -3.54
CA GLU A 142 10.94 4.89 -4.51
C GLU A 142 10.43 3.49 -4.23
N LEU A 143 9.86 2.83 -5.25
CA LEU A 143 9.72 1.38 -5.28
C LEU A 143 11.07 0.81 -5.73
N ILE A 144 11.69 -0.01 -4.88
CA ILE A 144 12.96 -0.68 -5.20
C ILE A 144 12.79 -2.19 -5.24
N ALA A 145 13.64 -2.86 -6.01
CA ALA A 145 13.77 -4.32 -6.04
C ALA A 145 15.19 -4.71 -5.65
N CYS A 146 15.31 -5.58 -4.66
CA CYS A 146 16.59 -6.01 -4.09
C CYS A 146 16.84 -7.49 -4.37
N THR A 147 17.97 -7.83 -4.95
CA THR A 147 18.39 -9.20 -5.24
C THR A 147 19.12 -9.79 -4.02
N PRO A 148 18.59 -10.80 -3.32
CA PRO A 148 19.19 -11.30 -2.07
C PRO A 148 20.63 -11.84 -2.23
N SER A 149 20.96 -12.44 -3.36
CA SER A 149 22.29 -13.01 -3.61
C SER A 149 23.40 -11.98 -3.74
N THR A 150 23.08 -10.79 -4.28
CA THR A 150 24.03 -9.67 -4.44
C THR A 150 23.88 -8.62 -3.37
N THR A 151 22.78 -8.65 -2.62
CA THR A 151 22.31 -7.64 -1.67
C THR A 151 22.02 -6.25 -2.26
N LYS A 152 22.17 -6.09 -3.56
CA LYS A 152 21.98 -4.82 -4.26
C LYS A 152 20.52 -4.59 -4.60
N CYS A 153 20.14 -3.32 -4.58
CA CYS A 153 18.81 -2.85 -4.93
C CYS A 153 18.88 -1.95 -6.17
N ARG A 154 17.80 -1.92 -6.93
CA ARG A 154 17.60 -1.03 -8.07
C ARG A 154 16.25 -0.32 -7.94
N VAL A 155 16.15 0.90 -8.42
CA VAL A 155 14.89 1.66 -8.45
C VAL A 155 14.03 1.16 -9.60
N ILE A 156 12.74 0.90 -9.30
CA ILE A 156 11.69 0.51 -10.24
C ILE A 156 10.84 1.74 -10.59
N VAL A 157 10.33 2.44 -9.57
CA VAL A 157 9.55 3.66 -9.72
C VAL A 157 10.17 4.71 -8.81
N HIS A 158 10.25 5.93 -9.31
CA HIS A 158 10.67 7.12 -8.55
C HIS A 158 9.57 8.17 -8.62
N GLU A 159 9.12 8.63 -7.46
CA GLU A 159 8.18 9.73 -7.30
C GLU A 159 8.84 10.83 -6.46
N GLU A 160 8.64 12.07 -6.86
CA GLU A 160 9.18 13.23 -6.13
C GLU A 160 8.21 14.40 -6.14
N TRP A 161 8.00 15.00 -4.97
CA TRP A 161 7.22 16.22 -4.81
C TRP A 161 7.97 17.21 -3.91
N PRO A 162 8.86 18.05 -4.46
CA PRO A 162 9.80 18.87 -3.67
C PRO A 162 9.15 19.90 -2.77
N THR A 163 7.94 20.36 -3.10
CA THR A 163 7.21 21.42 -2.37
C THR A 163 6.20 20.89 -1.35
N GLY A 164 6.02 19.57 -1.26
CA GLY A 164 5.07 18.92 -0.37
C GLY A 164 5.57 17.55 0.08
N TRP A 165 4.74 16.54 -0.06
CA TRP A 165 5.08 15.13 0.15
C TRP A 165 4.38 14.29 -0.91
N VAL A 166 4.92 13.12 -1.21
CA VAL A 166 4.28 12.11 -2.07
C VAL A 166 3.28 11.29 -1.27
N ASP A 167 2.27 10.74 -1.93
CA ASP A 167 1.47 9.68 -1.30
C ASP A 167 2.38 8.49 -1.02
N ASN A 168 2.54 8.16 0.27
CA ASN A 168 3.46 7.11 0.72
C ASN A 168 2.84 5.71 0.68
N ARG A 169 1.57 5.55 0.33
CA ARG A 169 0.85 4.27 0.25
C ARG A 169 0.16 4.05 -1.10
N PRO A 170 0.89 4.21 -2.22
CA PRO A 170 0.32 3.99 -3.53
C PRO A 170 -0.14 2.54 -3.68
N GLN A 171 -1.27 2.34 -4.34
CA GLN A 171 -1.73 1.01 -4.70
C GLN A 171 -0.81 0.42 -5.77
N MET A 172 -0.37 -0.82 -5.54
CA MET A 172 0.36 -1.60 -6.51
C MET A 172 -0.33 -2.94 -6.74
N ARG A 173 -0.51 -3.31 -8.01
CA ARG A 173 -1.17 -4.57 -8.35
C ARG A 173 -0.48 -5.26 -9.53
N TYR A 174 0.03 -6.47 -9.30
CA TYR A 174 0.57 -7.31 -10.39
C TYR A 174 -0.55 -7.74 -11.35
N LEU A 175 -0.21 -7.81 -12.63
CA LEU A 175 -1.02 -8.48 -13.63
C LEU A 175 -0.76 -10.00 -13.63
N ALA A 176 -1.66 -10.76 -14.22
CA ALA A 176 -1.61 -12.22 -14.25
C ALA A 176 -0.38 -12.77 -15.03
N ASP A 177 0.18 -11.96 -15.93
CA ASP A 177 1.42 -12.31 -16.64
C ASP A 177 2.66 -12.32 -15.73
N ARG A 178 2.54 -11.80 -14.52
CA ARG A 178 3.63 -11.67 -13.52
C ARG A 178 4.86 -10.90 -14.00
N LYS A 179 4.70 -10.06 -15.00
CA LYS A 179 5.76 -9.22 -15.61
C LYS A 179 5.44 -7.74 -15.57
N ARG A 180 4.17 -7.39 -15.38
CA ARG A 180 3.65 -6.03 -15.35
C ARG A 180 2.89 -5.78 -14.07
N PHE A 181 2.81 -4.52 -13.69
CA PHE A 181 2.01 -4.08 -12.55
C PHE A 181 1.38 -2.72 -12.79
N ILE A 182 0.25 -2.49 -12.16
CA ILE A 182 -0.42 -1.21 -12.06
C ILE A 182 0.14 -0.48 -10.85
N TRP A 183 0.47 0.80 -11.03
CA TRP A 183 0.98 1.68 -9.99
C TRP A 183 0.12 2.94 -9.91
N GLU A 184 -0.28 3.34 -8.69
CA GLU A 184 -0.95 4.60 -8.40
C GLU A 184 0.07 5.72 -8.22
N SER A 185 -0.22 6.91 -8.78
CA SER A 185 0.62 8.09 -8.64
C SER A 185 -0.16 9.37 -8.86
N ASP A 186 0.13 10.39 -8.08
CA ASP A 186 -0.43 11.75 -8.18
C ASP A 186 0.51 12.73 -8.90
N ARG A 187 1.51 12.22 -9.64
CA ARG A 187 2.56 13.00 -10.36
C ARG A 187 2.04 14.09 -11.31
N THR A 188 0.77 13.99 -11.72
CA THR A 188 0.12 14.98 -12.59
C THR A 188 -0.79 15.95 -11.83
N GLY A 189 -0.81 15.89 -10.49
CA GLY A 189 -1.63 16.72 -9.61
C GLY A 189 -2.92 16.05 -9.15
N PHE A 190 -3.31 14.93 -9.78
CA PHE A 190 -4.41 14.05 -9.39
C PHE A 190 -3.94 12.61 -9.40
N SER A 191 -4.53 11.77 -8.53
CA SER A 191 -4.21 10.36 -8.50
C SER A 191 -4.64 9.67 -9.79
N ASN A 192 -3.71 8.96 -10.41
CA ASN A 192 -3.88 8.20 -11.63
C ASN A 192 -3.18 6.85 -11.55
N TYR A 193 -3.59 5.92 -12.42
CA TYR A 193 -2.99 4.60 -12.55
C TYR A 193 -2.09 4.51 -13.77
N TYR A 194 -0.93 3.91 -13.59
CA TYR A 194 0.11 3.75 -14.61
C TYR A 194 0.48 2.28 -14.74
N LEU A 195 0.72 1.82 -15.96
CA LEU A 195 1.22 0.47 -16.22
C LEU A 195 2.74 0.48 -16.36
N TYR A 196 3.40 -0.34 -15.56
CA TYR A 196 4.84 -0.57 -15.57
C TYR A 196 5.18 -2.02 -15.84
N ASP A 197 6.39 -2.29 -16.35
CA ASP A 197 7.00 -3.60 -16.26
C ASP A 197 7.94 -3.72 -15.04
N LEU A 198 8.37 -4.93 -14.72
CA LEU A 198 9.24 -5.17 -13.55
C LEU A 198 10.67 -4.65 -13.72
N THR A 199 11.06 -4.16 -14.92
CA THR A 199 12.34 -3.48 -15.12
C THR A 199 12.31 -2.01 -14.67
N GLY A 200 11.11 -1.46 -14.46
CA GLY A 200 10.86 -0.07 -14.13
C GLY A 200 10.49 0.80 -15.34
N LYS A 201 10.24 0.18 -16.49
CA LYS A 201 9.79 0.90 -17.67
C LYS A 201 8.31 1.24 -17.55
N LEU A 202 7.98 2.53 -17.55
CA LEU A 202 6.62 3.02 -17.74
C LEU A 202 6.15 2.64 -19.16
N LEU A 203 5.07 1.87 -19.25
CA LEU A 203 4.48 1.47 -20.53
C LEU A 203 3.50 2.54 -21.02
N HIS A 204 2.54 2.91 -20.20
CA HIS A 204 1.58 3.99 -20.46
C HIS A 204 0.74 4.30 -19.21
N PRO A 205 0.06 5.48 -19.15
CA PRO A 205 -0.98 5.73 -18.17
C PRO A 205 -2.25 4.92 -18.52
N ILE A 206 -2.90 4.33 -17.50
CA ILE A 206 -4.21 3.65 -17.61
C ILE A 206 -5.34 4.67 -17.44
N THR A 207 -5.22 5.58 -16.46
CA THR A 207 -6.14 6.71 -16.29
C THR A 207 -5.43 8.02 -16.61
N LYS A 208 -6.18 9.06 -16.96
CA LYS A 208 -5.64 10.37 -17.36
C LYS A 208 -6.51 11.48 -16.77
N ASN A 209 -6.89 11.32 -15.50
CA ASN A 209 -7.74 12.29 -14.81
C ASN A 209 -6.94 13.56 -14.53
N ASP A 210 -7.53 14.70 -14.84
CA ASP A 210 -6.92 16.04 -14.65
C ASP A 210 -7.80 16.96 -13.80
N THR A 211 -8.93 16.46 -13.29
CA THR A 211 -9.90 17.20 -12.48
C THR A 211 -10.37 16.46 -11.24
N PHE A 212 -10.06 15.17 -11.11
CA PHE A 212 -10.45 14.34 -9.96
C PHE A 212 -9.46 13.19 -9.73
N ASP A 213 -9.50 12.63 -8.53
CA ASP A 213 -8.63 11.51 -8.13
C ASP A 213 -9.25 10.16 -8.47
N SER A 214 -8.43 9.26 -9.02
CA SER A 214 -8.68 7.83 -8.97
C SER A 214 -8.62 7.35 -7.53
N GLY A 215 -9.57 6.54 -7.12
CA GLY A 215 -9.59 5.87 -5.81
C GLY A 215 -9.35 4.37 -5.96
N ALA A 216 -9.87 3.58 -5.02
CA ALA A 216 -9.59 2.15 -4.93
C ALA A 216 -9.87 1.37 -6.23
N ILE A 217 -8.95 0.52 -6.63
CA ILE A 217 -9.18 -0.50 -7.68
C ILE A 217 -10.18 -1.50 -7.15
N VAL A 218 -11.35 -1.57 -7.78
CA VAL A 218 -12.38 -2.55 -7.45
C VAL A 218 -12.04 -3.91 -8.05
N LYS A 219 -11.65 -3.92 -9.34
CA LYS A 219 -11.32 -5.15 -10.06
C LYS A 219 -10.47 -4.88 -11.30
N VAL A 220 -9.54 -5.78 -11.57
CA VAL A 220 -8.86 -5.89 -12.86
C VAL A 220 -9.35 -7.17 -13.54
N ASP A 221 -9.95 -7.05 -14.71
CA ASP A 221 -10.39 -8.17 -15.56
C ASP A 221 -9.53 -8.17 -16.82
N GLU A 222 -8.38 -8.85 -16.74
CA GLU A 222 -7.40 -8.88 -17.83
C GLU A 222 -7.92 -9.59 -19.06
N ALA A 223 -8.81 -10.60 -18.89
CA ALA A 223 -9.41 -11.32 -20.00
C ALA A 223 -10.28 -10.40 -20.86
N LYS A 224 -10.88 -9.37 -20.25
CA LYS A 224 -11.68 -8.35 -20.93
C LYS A 224 -10.89 -7.07 -21.21
N ASN A 225 -9.63 -7.01 -20.82
CA ASN A 225 -8.77 -5.83 -20.93
C ASN A 225 -9.38 -4.59 -20.24
N VAL A 226 -9.94 -4.75 -19.03
CA VAL A 226 -10.56 -3.64 -18.30
C VAL A 226 -10.19 -3.63 -16.82
N MET A 227 -10.19 -2.43 -16.25
CA MET A 227 -10.11 -2.16 -14.81
C MET A 227 -11.35 -1.39 -14.37
N PHE A 228 -11.90 -1.76 -13.21
CA PHE A 228 -12.93 -1.00 -12.52
C PHE A 228 -12.29 -0.36 -11.28
N TYR A 229 -12.57 0.93 -11.07
CA TYR A 229 -12.03 1.69 -9.97
C TYR A 229 -13.05 2.70 -9.46
N MET A 230 -12.95 3.07 -8.19
CA MET A 230 -13.73 4.17 -7.64
C MET A 230 -13.03 5.49 -7.96
N ALA A 231 -13.79 6.55 -8.18
CA ALA A 231 -13.26 7.89 -8.42
C ALA A 231 -14.10 8.94 -7.70
N ARG A 232 -13.49 10.09 -7.41
CA ARG A 232 -14.17 11.25 -6.84
C ARG A 232 -14.59 12.22 -7.94
N ASP A 233 -15.34 11.70 -8.91
CA ASP A 233 -15.81 12.42 -10.09
C ASP A 233 -17.22 13.01 -9.90
N GLY A 234 -17.54 14.05 -10.66
CA GLY A 234 -18.85 14.69 -10.70
C GLY A 234 -18.86 16.09 -10.07
N ASP A 235 -20.01 16.51 -9.59
CA ASP A 235 -20.25 17.81 -9.01
C ASP A 235 -19.85 17.93 -7.53
N ASN A 236 -19.57 16.82 -6.89
CA ASN A 236 -19.20 16.73 -5.47
C ASN A 236 -18.15 15.64 -5.23
N TYR A 237 -16.90 16.04 -5.06
CA TYR A 237 -15.76 15.14 -4.81
C TYR A 237 -15.81 14.36 -3.49
N MET A 238 -16.81 14.59 -2.65
CA MET A 238 -17.09 13.73 -1.48
C MET A 238 -17.84 12.45 -1.87
N LYS A 239 -18.42 12.39 -3.08
CA LYS A 239 -19.15 11.24 -3.58
C LYS A 239 -18.24 10.36 -4.44
N LEU A 240 -18.28 9.06 -4.19
CA LEU A 240 -17.55 8.05 -4.96
C LEU A 240 -18.39 7.56 -6.14
N GLN A 241 -17.77 7.48 -7.29
CA GLN A 241 -18.33 6.98 -8.53
C GLN A 241 -17.56 5.75 -9.01
N LEU A 242 -18.26 4.79 -9.65
CA LEU A 242 -17.60 3.67 -10.30
C LEU A 242 -17.22 4.04 -11.73
N HIS A 243 -15.98 3.85 -12.06
CA HIS A 243 -15.43 3.95 -13.40
C HIS A 243 -15.01 2.60 -13.95
N ARG A 244 -15.05 2.46 -15.26
CA ARG A 244 -14.52 1.35 -16.04
C ARG A 244 -13.60 1.90 -17.11
N VAL A 245 -12.33 1.52 -17.05
CA VAL A 245 -11.31 1.94 -18.01
C VAL A 245 -10.71 0.72 -18.69
N SER A 246 -10.36 0.84 -19.99
CA SER A 246 -9.56 -0.19 -20.66
C SER A 246 -8.10 -0.14 -20.16
N LEU A 247 -7.45 -1.31 -20.02
CA LEU A 247 -6.08 -1.39 -19.53
C LEU A 247 -5.05 -0.71 -20.46
N ASP A 248 -5.41 -0.43 -21.71
CA ASP A 248 -4.62 0.37 -22.65
C ASP A 248 -4.81 1.89 -22.46
N GLY A 249 -5.71 2.31 -21.56
CA GLY A 249 -5.97 3.71 -21.24
C GLY A 249 -6.80 4.49 -22.26
N GLU A 250 -7.48 3.81 -23.19
CA GLU A 250 -8.18 4.48 -24.31
C GLU A 250 -9.65 4.80 -24.01
N LYS A 251 -10.30 4.06 -23.11
CA LYS A 251 -11.74 4.20 -22.85
C LYS A 251 -12.01 4.20 -21.37
N ASP A 252 -12.22 5.36 -20.80
CA ASP A 252 -12.68 5.55 -19.42
C ASP A 252 -14.15 6.01 -19.43
N VAL A 253 -15.00 5.30 -18.69
CA VAL A 253 -16.44 5.55 -18.62
C VAL A 253 -16.92 5.46 -17.19
N ARG A 254 -17.55 6.52 -16.69
CA ARG A 254 -18.30 6.49 -15.43
C ARG A 254 -19.56 5.65 -15.60
N LEU A 255 -19.82 4.72 -14.66
CA LEU A 255 -20.95 3.79 -14.70
C LEU A 255 -22.05 4.13 -13.70
N THR A 256 -21.85 5.13 -12.82
CA THR A 256 -22.79 5.50 -11.75
C THR A 256 -23.27 6.95 -11.86
N ASP A 257 -24.40 7.27 -11.21
CA ASP A 257 -25.02 8.60 -11.24
C ASP A 257 -24.39 9.53 -10.19
N THR A 258 -23.83 10.66 -10.60
CA THR A 258 -23.18 11.66 -9.73
C THR A 258 -24.08 12.26 -8.66
N LYS A 259 -25.40 12.10 -8.75
CA LYS A 259 -26.33 12.51 -7.70
C LYS A 259 -26.08 11.79 -6.37
N PHE A 260 -25.54 10.57 -6.42
CA PHE A 260 -25.39 9.70 -5.27
C PHE A 260 -23.91 9.40 -4.96
N ASN A 261 -23.65 8.98 -3.73
CA ASN A 261 -22.44 8.29 -3.35
C ASN A 261 -22.68 6.78 -3.51
N HIS A 262 -21.69 6.05 -4.03
CA HIS A 262 -21.83 4.65 -4.41
C HIS A 262 -20.87 3.75 -3.67
N THR A 263 -21.36 2.54 -3.34
CA THR A 263 -20.55 1.39 -2.96
C THR A 263 -20.97 0.22 -3.84
N VAL A 264 -20.01 -0.43 -4.47
CA VAL A 264 -20.31 -1.40 -5.52
C VAL A 264 -19.78 -2.79 -5.21
N ASN A 265 -20.50 -3.82 -5.67
CA ASN A 265 -20.05 -5.20 -5.64
C ASN A 265 -20.19 -5.81 -7.03
N LEU A 266 -19.05 -6.03 -7.70
CA LEU A 266 -18.98 -6.59 -9.05
C LEU A 266 -19.15 -8.11 -9.05
N SER A 267 -19.91 -8.61 -10.03
CA SER A 267 -20.00 -10.04 -10.31
C SER A 267 -18.63 -10.63 -10.69
N PRO A 268 -18.40 -11.93 -10.44
CA PRO A 268 -17.15 -12.59 -10.79
C PRO A 268 -16.79 -12.46 -12.29
N ASP A 269 -17.79 -12.42 -13.16
CA ASP A 269 -17.62 -12.27 -14.60
C ASP A 269 -17.61 -10.81 -15.09
N SER A 270 -17.66 -9.83 -14.17
CA SER A 270 -17.65 -8.38 -14.49
C SER A 270 -18.78 -7.91 -15.43
N THR A 271 -19.86 -8.68 -15.57
CA THR A 271 -20.99 -8.31 -16.45
C THR A 271 -22.02 -7.44 -15.75
N ARG A 272 -22.08 -7.52 -14.42
CA ARG A 272 -23.05 -6.80 -13.59
C ARG A 272 -22.42 -6.37 -12.27
N PHE A 273 -23.06 -5.44 -11.60
CA PHE A 273 -22.73 -5.11 -10.21
C PHE A 273 -24.00 -4.76 -9.42
N VAL A 274 -23.95 -5.00 -8.14
CA VAL A 274 -24.89 -4.44 -7.19
C VAL A 274 -24.33 -3.09 -6.78
N ASP A 275 -25.14 -2.07 -6.96
CA ASP A 275 -24.85 -0.69 -6.58
C ASP A 275 -25.64 -0.32 -5.35
N VAL A 276 -24.96 0.03 -4.27
CA VAL A 276 -25.55 0.65 -3.09
C VAL A 276 -25.38 2.14 -3.23
N TYR A 277 -26.47 2.85 -3.45
CA TYR A 277 -26.49 4.28 -3.66
C TYR A 277 -27.20 5.03 -2.54
N GLN A 278 -26.67 6.17 -2.15
CA GLN A 278 -27.18 6.98 -1.05
C GLN A 278 -26.74 8.43 -1.18
N THR A 279 -27.39 9.31 -0.41
CA THR A 279 -26.94 10.68 -0.15
C THR A 279 -26.96 10.93 1.35
N HIS A 280 -26.56 12.14 1.77
CA HIS A 280 -26.61 12.50 3.18
C HIS A 280 -28.05 12.47 3.75
N ASP A 281 -29.05 12.79 2.94
CA ASP A 281 -30.46 12.88 3.29
C ASP A 281 -31.33 11.76 2.67
N GLN A 282 -30.72 10.84 1.90
CA GLN A 282 -31.38 9.68 1.34
C GLN A 282 -30.73 8.40 1.82
N PRO A 283 -31.47 7.52 2.52
CA PRO A 283 -30.96 6.26 3.04
C PRO A 283 -30.57 5.31 1.90
N PRO A 284 -29.70 4.31 2.18
CA PRO A 284 -29.24 3.36 1.18
C PRO A 284 -30.36 2.66 0.42
N ALA A 285 -30.18 2.53 -0.88
CA ALA A 285 -30.99 1.69 -1.76
C ALA A 285 -30.07 0.92 -2.72
N TRP A 286 -30.59 -0.13 -3.37
CA TRP A 286 -29.79 -1.11 -4.12
C TRP A 286 -30.34 -1.28 -5.52
N TRP A 287 -29.46 -1.15 -6.51
CA TRP A 287 -29.73 -1.48 -7.90
C TRP A 287 -28.89 -2.66 -8.37
N LEU A 288 -29.44 -3.42 -9.33
CA LEU A 288 -28.66 -4.28 -10.23
C LEU A 288 -28.34 -3.47 -11.48
N VAL A 289 -27.04 -3.38 -11.80
CA VAL A 289 -26.55 -2.52 -12.88
C VAL A 289 -25.73 -3.32 -13.88
N ASP A 290 -25.80 -2.96 -15.15
CA ASP A 290 -24.96 -3.51 -16.22
C ASP A 290 -23.52 -2.99 -16.10
N GLY A 291 -22.55 -3.91 -16.01
CA GLY A 291 -21.13 -3.60 -15.79
C GLY A 291 -20.39 -3.00 -16.98
N SER A 292 -21.03 -2.91 -18.14
CA SER A 292 -20.44 -2.31 -19.35
C SER A 292 -20.97 -0.92 -19.65
N THR A 293 -22.24 -0.67 -19.34
CA THR A 293 -22.97 0.53 -19.75
C THR A 293 -23.42 1.42 -18.58
N GLY A 294 -23.42 0.90 -17.35
CA GLY A 294 -24.00 1.60 -16.19
C GLY A 294 -25.54 1.65 -16.19
N LYS A 295 -26.20 0.92 -17.12
CA LYS A 295 -27.67 0.88 -17.17
C LYS A 295 -28.23 0.12 -15.98
N VAL A 296 -29.16 0.74 -15.24
CA VAL A 296 -29.93 0.06 -14.19
C VAL A 296 -30.82 -1.00 -14.84
N LEU A 297 -30.67 -2.25 -14.40
CA LEU A 297 -31.40 -3.42 -14.87
C LEU A 297 -32.61 -3.73 -13.98
N ALA A 298 -32.47 -3.53 -12.68
CA ALA A 298 -33.55 -3.76 -11.71
C ALA A 298 -33.32 -2.99 -10.40
N ASP A 299 -34.40 -2.60 -9.75
CA ASP A 299 -34.39 -2.27 -8.33
C ASP A 299 -34.32 -3.56 -7.50
N ILE A 300 -33.39 -3.63 -6.53
CA ILE A 300 -33.24 -4.78 -5.64
C ILE A 300 -33.95 -4.54 -4.31
N ALA A 301 -33.62 -3.41 -3.66
CA ALA A 301 -34.16 -3.07 -2.35
C ALA A 301 -34.09 -1.56 -2.11
N LYS A 302 -34.88 -1.11 -1.13
CA LYS A 302 -34.80 0.25 -0.56
C LYS A 302 -34.91 0.13 0.96
N SER A 303 -34.26 1.03 1.67
CA SER A 303 -34.41 1.12 3.13
C SER A 303 -35.85 1.46 3.51
N ASP A 304 -36.40 0.73 4.47
CA ASP A 304 -37.73 1.01 5.04
C ASP A 304 -37.60 2.09 6.11
N MET A 305 -38.14 3.28 5.82
CA MET A 305 -38.13 4.45 6.71
C MET A 305 -39.47 4.65 7.43
N THR A 306 -40.39 3.69 7.35
CA THR A 306 -41.76 3.85 7.92
C THR A 306 -41.79 3.95 9.46
N ARG A 307 -40.68 3.62 10.14
CA ARG A 307 -40.55 3.68 11.60
C ARG A 307 -39.83 4.93 12.11
N PHE A 308 -39.43 5.84 11.23
CA PHE A 308 -38.74 7.09 11.49
C PHE A 308 -39.53 8.27 10.91
#